data_e0e4db32a341ca213aca44cbfbf9c1bc
#
_entry.id   e0e4db32a341ca213aca44cbfbf9c1bc
#
_cell.length_a   1.000
_cell.length_b   1.000
_cell.length_c   1.000
_cell.angle_alpha   90.00
_cell.angle_beta   90.00
_cell.angle_gamma   90.00
#
_symmetry.space_group_name_H-M   'P 1'
#
loop_
_entity.id
_entity.type
_entity.pdbx_description
1 polymer ?
#
loop_
_entity_poly.entity_id
_entity_poly.type
_entity_poly.pdbx_seq_one_letter_code
_entity_poly.pdbx_strand_id
1 'polypeptide(L)'
;MNINTSLISNNNSYAGQIPLYIVIHNTDNTAKTADAKAHATAQHNGNFHGYSAHVFVDDKSAYQALPYNRGAWHVGVNYGGKLFGIVNNRNSIGIEMCMNAGYNYEKAFQNTVAVCKQLMKKYGIPASRVVQHYDVCAKNCPSVIRGKGDWDRFKKLISSETTTTSTAKPTAKVDKYYRVRKTWKNSKSQIGAYKSLENAKKACKAGYSVFDWNGKAVYSVTAKKSVVQVAKEVINGEWGNGQDRRDRLEAAGYNYTEVQNAVNKLLK
;
A
#
# COMPACT_ATOMS: atom_id res chain seq x y z
N MET A 1 16.43 -3.39 -10.63
CA MET A 1 15.75 -4.69 -10.83
C MET A 1 14.45 -4.45 -11.56
N ASN A 2 14.22 -5.12 -12.71
CA ASN A 2 12.93 -5.07 -13.38
C ASN A 2 12.01 -6.14 -12.80
N ILE A 3 10.74 -5.78 -12.58
CA ILE A 3 9.70 -6.72 -12.14
C ILE A 3 9.04 -7.30 -13.38
N ASN A 4 9.12 -8.62 -13.56
CA ASN A 4 8.45 -9.32 -14.64
C ASN A 4 6.95 -9.43 -14.33
N THR A 5 6.11 -9.09 -15.29
CA THR A 5 4.65 -9.04 -15.14
C THR A 5 3.90 -10.13 -15.90
N SER A 6 4.62 -11.06 -16.54
CA SER A 6 4.03 -12.10 -17.40
C SER A 6 3.20 -13.15 -16.64
N LEU A 7 3.39 -13.23 -15.31
CA LEU A 7 2.71 -14.20 -14.44
C LEU A 7 1.66 -13.58 -13.52
N ILE A 8 1.22 -12.35 -13.82
CA ILE A 8 0.11 -11.74 -13.08
C ILE A 8 -1.17 -12.55 -13.31
N SER A 9 -1.84 -12.89 -12.23
CA SER A 9 -3.16 -13.53 -12.27
C SER A 9 -4.05 -12.98 -11.15
N ASN A 10 -5.33 -13.36 -11.15
CA ASN A 10 -6.27 -13.04 -10.07
C ASN A 10 -6.43 -14.21 -9.08
N ASN A 11 -5.71 -15.31 -9.31
CA ASN A 11 -5.79 -16.50 -8.46
C ASN A 11 -5.32 -16.19 -7.03
N ASN A 12 -5.98 -16.77 -6.04
CA ASN A 12 -5.73 -16.58 -4.62
C ASN A 12 -5.72 -15.09 -4.20
N SER A 13 -6.65 -14.30 -4.72
CA SER A 13 -6.78 -12.88 -4.39
C SER A 13 -8.24 -12.44 -4.37
N TYR A 14 -8.51 -11.29 -3.80
CA TYR A 14 -9.83 -10.67 -3.78
C TYR A 14 -9.76 -9.19 -4.18
N ALA A 15 -10.88 -8.62 -4.64
CA ALA A 15 -10.94 -7.24 -5.10
C ALA A 15 -10.90 -6.23 -3.94
N GLY A 16 -10.53 -4.99 -4.24
CA GLY A 16 -10.69 -3.86 -3.33
C GLY A 16 -9.54 -3.66 -2.34
N GLN A 17 -8.29 -3.70 -2.80
CA GLN A 17 -7.13 -3.28 -2.02
C GLN A 17 -6.73 -1.83 -2.32
N ILE A 18 -6.34 -1.09 -1.27
CA ILE A 18 -5.67 0.21 -1.36
C ILE A 18 -4.30 0.07 -0.68
N PRO A 19 -3.19 0.03 -1.42
CA PRO A 19 -1.86 -0.16 -0.85
C PRO A 19 -1.42 1.03 0.02
N LEU A 20 -1.37 0.83 1.32
CA LEU A 20 -0.89 1.79 2.31
C LEU A 20 0.39 1.33 2.99
N TYR A 21 0.67 0.03 2.97
CA TYR A 21 1.83 -0.62 3.59
C TYR A 21 2.52 -1.56 2.61
N ILE A 22 3.78 -1.87 2.89
CA ILE A 22 4.50 -3.00 2.30
C ILE A 22 4.91 -3.92 3.43
N VAL A 23 4.63 -5.21 3.29
CA VAL A 23 5.04 -6.24 4.25
C VAL A 23 6.09 -7.12 3.60
N ILE A 24 7.22 -7.26 4.27
CA ILE A 24 8.34 -8.09 3.81
C ILE A 24 8.25 -9.47 4.44
N HIS A 25 8.41 -10.48 3.60
CA HIS A 25 8.36 -11.90 3.95
C HIS A 25 9.59 -12.65 3.43
N ASN A 26 9.77 -13.88 3.91
CA ASN A 26 10.54 -14.93 3.26
C ASN A 26 9.62 -16.09 2.91
N THR A 27 9.86 -16.76 1.80
CA THR A 27 9.05 -17.91 1.34
C THR A 27 9.17 -19.13 2.25
N ASP A 28 10.17 -19.19 3.13
CA ASP A 28 10.53 -20.35 3.97
C ASP A 28 10.61 -21.68 3.18
N ASN A 29 10.85 -21.61 1.87
CA ASN A 29 10.96 -22.73 0.95
C ASN A 29 12.42 -22.85 0.47
N THR A 30 13.11 -23.89 0.95
CA THR A 30 14.52 -24.18 0.64
C THR A 30 14.72 -25.14 -0.53
N ALA A 31 13.66 -25.62 -1.17
CA ALA A 31 13.80 -26.47 -2.36
C ALA A 31 14.61 -25.75 -3.44
N LYS A 32 15.56 -26.43 -4.08
CA LYS A 32 16.51 -25.82 -5.04
C LYS A 32 15.82 -25.08 -6.19
N THR A 33 14.65 -25.56 -6.61
CA THR A 33 13.86 -25.00 -7.71
C THR A 33 12.86 -23.93 -7.26
N ALA A 34 12.77 -23.61 -5.97
CA ALA A 34 11.80 -22.66 -5.40
C ALA A 34 12.25 -21.20 -5.53
N ASP A 35 12.55 -20.78 -6.75
CA ASP A 35 12.90 -19.42 -7.11
C ASP A 35 11.66 -18.51 -7.28
N ALA A 36 11.86 -17.25 -7.60
CA ALA A 36 10.78 -16.29 -7.76
C ALA A 36 9.83 -16.65 -8.91
N LYS A 37 10.37 -17.22 -9.99
CA LYS A 37 9.55 -17.66 -11.14
C LYS A 37 8.67 -18.84 -10.75
N ALA A 38 9.24 -19.84 -10.07
CA ALA A 38 8.50 -21.03 -9.64
C ALA A 38 7.33 -20.68 -8.70
N HIS A 39 7.57 -19.83 -7.70
CA HIS A 39 6.49 -19.34 -6.80
C HIS A 39 5.41 -18.55 -7.55
N ALA A 40 5.81 -17.62 -8.41
CA ALA A 40 4.86 -16.84 -9.21
C ALA A 40 4.06 -17.74 -10.16
N THR A 41 4.68 -18.76 -10.78
CA THR A 41 4.01 -19.74 -11.63
C THR A 41 3.01 -20.60 -10.84
N ALA A 42 3.41 -21.07 -9.65
CA ALA A 42 2.52 -21.86 -8.79
C ALA A 42 1.28 -21.03 -8.39
N GLN A 43 1.46 -19.76 -8.02
CA GLN A 43 0.34 -18.86 -7.70
C GLN A 43 -0.51 -18.56 -8.94
N HIS A 44 0.10 -18.30 -10.10
CA HIS A 44 -0.58 -18.08 -11.37
C HIS A 44 -1.50 -19.24 -11.75
N ASN A 45 -1.05 -20.48 -11.50
CA ASN A 45 -1.81 -21.70 -11.77
C ASN A 45 -2.83 -22.05 -10.68
N GLY A 46 -2.95 -21.22 -9.62
CA GLY A 46 -3.89 -21.48 -8.53
C GLY A 46 -3.45 -22.56 -7.54
N ASN A 47 -2.16 -22.96 -7.54
CA ASN A 47 -1.65 -24.04 -6.70
C ASN A 47 -1.42 -23.65 -5.23
N PHE A 48 -1.61 -22.37 -4.88
CA PHE A 48 -1.57 -21.91 -3.49
C PHE A 48 -2.97 -21.94 -2.88
N HIS A 49 -3.10 -22.59 -1.74
CA HIS A 49 -4.37 -22.70 -1.01
C HIS A 49 -4.34 -21.81 0.23
N GLY A 50 -5.13 -20.72 0.22
CA GLY A 50 -5.30 -19.85 1.39
C GLY A 50 -4.15 -18.88 1.68
N TYR A 51 -3.13 -18.79 0.82
CA TYR A 51 -2.06 -17.81 0.91
C TYR A 51 -1.64 -17.30 -0.46
N SER A 52 -1.10 -16.10 -0.52
CA SER A 52 -0.60 -15.49 -1.75
C SER A 52 0.26 -14.26 -1.44
N ALA A 53 1.06 -13.82 -2.41
CA ALA A 53 1.83 -12.60 -2.34
C ALA A 53 1.69 -11.78 -3.63
N HIS A 54 2.07 -10.51 -3.59
CA HIS A 54 2.03 -9.66 -4.77
C HIS A 54 3.28 -9.81 -5.64
N VAL A 55 4.43 -10.02 -4.99
CA VAL A 55 5.72 -10.11 -5.68
C VAL A 55 6.59 -11.16 -5.02
N PHE A 56 7.21 -12.01 -5.83
CA PHE A 56 8.28 -12.91 -5.42
C PHE A 56 9.62 -12.40 -5.97
N VAL A 57 10.67 -12.44 -5.15
CA VAL A 57 11.99 -11.89 -5.46
C VAL A 57 13.07 -12.87 -5.07
N ASP A 58 14.00 -13.16 -5.97
CA ASP A 58 15.20 -13.95 -5.70
C ASP A 58 16.48 -13.17 -6.06
N ASP A 59 17.62 -13.87 -6.08
CA ASP A 59 18.92 -13.27 -6.41
C ASP A 59 19.12 -12.96 -7.91
N LYS A 60 18.19 -13.39 -8.77
CA LYS A 60 18.26 -13.24 -10.24
C LYS A 60 17.09 -12.46 -10.82
N SER A 61 15.91 -12.55 -10.21
CA SER A 61 14.66 -12.11 -10.79
C SER A 61 13.65 -11.59 -9.77
N ALA A 62 12.63 -10.89 -10.27
CA ALA A 62 11.44 -10.52 -9.52
C ALA A 62 10.22 -10.71 -10.40
N TYR A 63 9.17 -11.35 -9.89
CA TYR A 63 7.91 -11.59 -10.60
C TYR A 63 6.75 -11.02 -9.81
N GLN A 64 5.95 -10.18 -10.46
CA GLN A 64 4.65 -9.77 -9.94
C GLN A 64 3.66 -10.91 -10.21
N ALA A 65 3.00 -11.39 -9.16
CA ALA A 65 2.04 -12.48 -9.23
C ALA A 65 0.57 -12.01 -9.12
N LEU A 66 0.32 -10.86 -8.49
CA LEU A 66 -1.02 -10.25 -8.36
C LEU A 66 -1.04 -8.79 -8.80
N PRO A 67 -2.17 -8.30 -9.34
CA PRO A 67 -2.40 -6.86 -9.46
C PRO A 67 -2.37 -6.17 -8.09
N TYR A 68 -1.72 -5.02 -7.98
CA TYR A 68 -1.57 -4.32 -6.69
C TYR A 68 -2.85 -3.69 -6.13
N ASN A 69 -3.93 -3.67 -6.89
CA ASN A 69 -5.27 -3.25 -6.44
C ASN A 69 -6.13 -4.43 -5.98
N ARG A 70 -5.54 -5.62 -5.88
CA ARG A 70 -6.18 -6.83 -5.32
C ARG A 70 -5.50 -7.21 -4.01
N GLY A 71 -6.27 -7.68 -3.04
CA GLY A 71 -5.74 -8.17 -1.77
C GLY A 71 -5.12 -9.55 -1.91
N ALA A 72 -3.98 -9.75 -1.26
CA ALA A 72 -3.31 -11.04 -1.13
C ALA A 72 -3.53 -11.63 0.27
N TRP A 73 -3.46 -12.93 0.39
CA TRP A 73 -3.59 -13.65 1.66
C TRP A 73 -2.20 -13.86 2.27
N HIS A 74 -1.65 -12.87 3.00
CA HIS A 74 -0.28 -12.93 3.53
C HIS A 74 -0.12 -12.49 5.00
N VAL A 75 -1.13 -11.85 5.61
CA VAL A 75 -1.10 -11.36 7.00
C VAL A 75 -2.43 -11.66 7.71
N GLY A 76 -2.79 -12.94 7.81
CA GLY A 76 -4.12 -13.35 8.27
C GLY A 76 -4.23 -13.89 9.69
N VAL A 77 -3.12 -14.30 10.31
CA VAL A 77 -3.13 -14.98 11.63
C VAL A 77 -2.43 -14.12 12.68
N ASN A 78 -3.11 -13.90 13.81
CA ASN A 78 -2.56 -13.12 14.92
C ASN A 78 -1.84 -14.02 15.94
N TYR A 79 -0.54 -13.79 16.10
CA TYR A 79 0.28 -14.38 17.16
C TYR A 79 0.74 -13.32 18.18
N GLY A 80 0.04 -12.19 18.27
CA GLY A 80 0.38 -11.08 19.17
C GLY A 80 1.15 -9.93 18.51
N GLY A 81 1.07 -9.77 17.20
CA GLY A 81 1.75 -8.70 16.47
C GLY A 81 1.19 -7.31 16.77
N LYS A 82 2.08 -6.33 16.95
CA LYS A 82 1.71 -4.96 17.36
C LYS A 82 0.89 -4.20 16.30
N LEU A 83 1.01 -4.58 15.03
CA LEU A 83 0.31 -3.94 13.92
C LEU A 83 -0.87 -4.76 13.40
N PHE A 84 -1.24 -5.86 14.10
CA PHE A 84 -2.38 -6.67 13.68
C PHE A 84 -3.68 -5.85 13.69
N GLY A 85 -4.47 -5.99 12.64
CA GLY A 85 -5.68 -5.18 12.43
C GLY A 85 -5.41 -3.81 11.79
N ILE A 86 -4.28 -3.16 12.09
CA ILE A 86 -3.85 -1.91 11.46
C ILE A 86 -3.31 -2.20 10.05
N VAL A 87 -2.39 -3.17 9.94
CA VAL A 87 -1.90 -3.69 8.67
C VAL A 87 -2.59 -5.01 8.39
N ASN A 88 -3.18 -5.15 7.22
CA ASN A 88 -3.98 -6.31 6.86
C ASN A 88 -3.91 -6.57 5.35
N ASN A 89 -4.52 -7.68 4.92
CA ASN A 89 -4.53 -8.10 3.53
C ASN A 89 -5.19 -7.10 2.56
N ARG A 90 -6.00 -6.13 3.05
CA ARG A 90 -6.70 -5.13 2.21
C ARG A 90 -5.94 -3.82 2.06
N ASN A 91 -4.86 -3.63 2.80
CA ASN A 91 -4.12 -2.37 2.77
C ASN A 91 -2.60 -2.55 2.62
N SER A 92 -2.13 -3.77 2.32
CA SER A 92 -0.69 -4.03 2.22
C SER A 92 -0.29 -4.83 0.99
N ILE A 93 0.89 -4.50 0.44
CA ILE A 93 1.56 -5.27 -0.60
C ILE A 93 2.51 -6.25 0.07
N GLY A 94 2.35 -7.56 -0.15
CA GLY A 94 3.28 -8.58 0.29
C GLY A 94 4.41 -8.77 -0.71
N ILE A 95 5.67 -8.70 -0.25
CA ILE A 95 6.88 -9.03 -1.01
C ILE A 95 7.53 -10.24 -0.34
N GLU A 96 7.66 -11.32 -1.08
CA GLU A 96 8.30 -12.57 -0.66
C GLU A 96 9.73 -12.64 -1.20
N MET A 97 10.74 -12.61 -0.32
CA MET A 97 12.11 -12.93 -0.68
C MET A 97 12.30 -14.44 -0.68
N CYS A 98 12.61 -15.03 -1.82
CA CYS A 98 12.89 -16.46 -1.95
C CYS A 98 14.22 -16.81 -1.28
N MET A 99 14.28 -18.03 -0.76
CA MET A 99 15.45 -18.55 -0.04
C MET A 99 15.80 -20.00 -0.45
N ASN A 100 15.58 -20.30 -1.73
CA ASN A 100 15.89 -21.62 -2.31
C ASN A 100 17.37 -21.99 -2.18
N ALA A 101 17.66 -23.29 -2.03
CA ALA A 101 19.03 -23.77 -1.84
C ALA A 101 19.98 -23.25 -2.93
N GLY A 102 21.12 -22.71 -2.51
CA GLY A 102 22.16 -22.19 -3.40
C GLY A 102 21.91 -20.73 -3.88
N TYR A 103 20.87 -20.05 -3.43
CA TYR A 103 20.67 -18.63 -3.75
C TYR A 103 21.76 -17.74 -3.12
N ASN A 104 22.02 -16.62 -3.74
CA ASN A 104 22.88 -15.59 -3.17
C ASN A 104 22.05 -14.65 -2.29
N TYR A 105 22.16 -14.80 -0.97
CA TYR A 105 21.42 -13.99 -0.01
C TYR A 105 21.57 -12.48 -0.25
N GLU A 106 22.81 -12.00 -0.39
CA GLU A 106 23.05 -10.57 -0.54
C GLU A 106 22.38 -10.00 -1.80
N LYS A 107 22.44 -10.73 -2.91
CA LYS A 107 21.74 -10.34 -4.14
C LYS A 107 20.22 -10.36 -3.97
N ALA A 108 19.66 -11.41 -3.38
CA ALA A 108 18.23 -11.51 -3.11
C ALA A 108 17.75 -10.38 -2.18
N PHE A 109 18.53 -10.09 -1.14
CA PHE A 109 18.29 -8.97 -0.23
C PHE A 109 18.29 -7.62 -0.95
N GLN A 110 19.34 -7.33 -1.75
CA GLN A 110 19.42 -6.08 -2.52
C GLN A 110 18.33 -5.98 -3.59
N ASN A 111 17.96 -7.06 -4.22
CA ASN A 111 16.84 -7.11 -5.17
C ASN A 111 15.51 -6.81 -4.46
N THR A 112 15.30 -7.37 -3.26
CA THR A 112 14.11 -7.10 -2.44
C THR A 112 14.05 -5.63 -2.01
N VAL A 113 15.18 -5.04 -1.61
CA VAL A 113 15.29 -3.59 -1.36
C VAL A 113 14.92 -2.79 -2.60
N ALA A 114 15.45 -3.15 -3.77
CA ALA A 114 15.19 -2.45 -5.02
C ALA A 114 13.71 -2.52 -5.44
N VAL A 115 13.08 -3.69 -5.33
CA VAL A 115 11.64 -3.89 -5.58
C VAL A 115 10.81 -3.08 -4.58
N CYS A 116 11.15 -3.14 -3.30
CA CYS A 116 10.47 -2.37 -2.25
C CYS A 116 10.52 -0.87 -2.54
N LYS A 117 11.68 -0.31 -2.90
CA LYS A 117 11.83 1.11 -3.28
C LYS A 117 10.96 1.50 -4.48
N GLN A 118 10.87 0.63 -5.49
CA GLN A 118 10.01 0.89 -6.66
C GLN A 118 8.53 0.98 -6.25
N LEU A 119 8.07 0.06 -5.40
CA LEU A 119 6.69 0.05 -4.92
C LEU A 119 6.41 1.21 -3.96
N MET A 120 7.34 1.54 -3.06
CA MET A 120 7.28 2.74 -2.23
C MET A 120 7.08 4.00 -3.08
N LYS A 121 7.89 4.16 -4.13
CA LYS A 121 7.79 5.30 -5.06
C LYS A 121 6.48 5.30 -5.82
N LYS A 122 6.07 4.14 -6.36
CA LYS A 122 4.85 3.99 -7.17
C LYS A 122 3.58 4.33 -6.39
N TYR A 123 3.49 3.87 -5.12
CA TYR A 123 2.29 4.02 -4.30
C TYR A 123 2.42 5.09 -3.21
N GLY A 124 3.58 5.75 -3.12
CA GLY A 124 3.84 6.77 -2.12
C GLY A 124 3.86 6.26 -0.69
N ILE A 125 4.29 5.03 -0.52
CA ILE A 125 4.39 4.39 0.78
C ILE A 125 5.71 4.83 1.42
N PRO A 126 5.69 5.53 2.57
CA PRO A 126 6.91 5.95 3.24
C PRO A 126 7.63 4.75 3.88
N ALA A 127 8.94 4.89 4.13
CA ALA A 127 9.72 3.83 4.76
C ALA A 127 9.19 3.40 6.14
N SER A 128 8.50 4.30 6.86
CA SER A 128 7.83 3.97 8.14
C SER A 128 6.68 2.97 7.98
N ARG A 129 6.11 2.84 6.79
CA ARG A 129 5.04 1.88 6.48
C ARG A 129 5.54 0.64 5.73
N VAL A 130 6.84 0.44 5.66
CA VAL A 130 7.46 -0.83 5.27
C VAL A 130 7.77 -1.60 6.54
N VAL A 131 7.12 -2.73 6.73
CA VAL A 131 7.13 -3.51 7.98
C VAL A 131 7.45 -4.97 7.71
N GLN A 132 7.83 -5.71 8.74
CA GLN A 132 7.99 -7.17 8.68
C GLN A 132 6.63 -7.86 8.91
N HIS A 133 6.47 -9.07 8.42
CA HIS A 133 5.34 -9.91 8.83
C HIS A 133 5.32 -10.08 10.37
N TYR A 134 6.49 -10.14 10.99
CA TYR A 134 6.61 -10.18 12.45
C TYR A 134 5.94 -8.99 13.15
N ASP A 135 6.13 -7.78 12.62
CA ASP A 135 5.53 -6.57 13.21
C ASP A 135 4.00 -6.63 13.14
N VAL A 136 3.46 -7.28 12.09
CA VAL A 136 2.02 -7.40 11.88
C VAL A 136 1.43 -8.55 12.69
N CYS A 137 2.00 -9.73 12.61
CA CYS A 137 1.40 -10.97 13.13
C CYS A 137 2.19 -11.64 14.26
N ALA A 138 3.39 -11.18 14.60
CA ALA A 138 4.40 -11.81 15.46
C ALA A 138 4.91 -13.18 14.94
N LYS A 139 4.61 -13.56 13.69
CA LYS A 139 5.24 -14.70 13.02
C LYS A 139 6.73 -14.40 12.80
N ASN A 140 7.64 -15.35 13.04
CA ASN A 140 9.06 -15.16 12.73
C ASN A 140 9.29 -15.09 11.22
N CYS A 141 8.91 -13.99 10.60
CA CYS A 141 9.02 -13.72 9.17
C CYS A 141 9.27 -12.21 8.97
N PRO A 142 10.20 -11.79 8.11
CA PRO A 142 11.09 -12.61 7.23
C PRO A 142 12.21 -13.28 8.03
N SER A 143 12.16 -14.60 8.14
CA SER A 143 13.01 -15.40 9.02
C SER A 143 14.51 -15.19 8.79
N VAL A 144 14.95 -15.15 7.53
CA VAL A 144 16.37 -15.02 7.17
C VAL A 144 16.90 -13.61 7.43
N ILE A 145 16.15 -12.57 7.04
CA ILE A 145 16.54 -11.16 7.29
C ILE A 145 16.63 -10.91 8.80
N ARG A 146 15.68 -11.43 9.57
CA ARG A 146 15.66 -11.32 11.03
C ARG A 146 16.80 -12.11 11.68
N GLY A 147 17.00 -13.35 11.27
CA GLY A 147 18.06 -14.21 11.79
C GLY A 147 19.48 -13.67 11.55
N LYS A 148 19.66 -12.89 10.48
CA LYS A 148 20.93 -12.21 10.18
C LYS A 148 21.06 -10.82 10.86
N GLY A 149 20.01 -10.33 11.53
CA GLY A 149 19.99 -8.98 12.09
C GLY A 149 19.94 -7.87 11.03
N ASP A 150 19.56 -8.18 9.80
CA ASP A 150 19.64 -7.27 8.65
C ASP A 150 18.41 -6.36 8.50
N TRP A 151 17.44 -6.38 9.43
CA TRP A 151 16.25 -5.55 9.29
C TRP A 151 16.55 -4.05 9.34
N ASP A 152 17.39 -3.61 10.27
CA ASP A 152 17.79 -2.20 10.36
C ASP A 152 18.56 -1.74 9.12
N ARG A 153 19.39 -2.61 8.58
CA ARG A 153 20.07 -2.40 7.29
C ARG A 153 19.06 -2.27 6.16
N PHE A 154 18.05 -3.13 6.10
CA PHE A 154 16.96 -3.03 5.14
C PHE A 154 16.25 -1.68 5.24
N LYS A 155 15.87 -1.28 6.45
CA LYS A 155 15.21 0.02 6.72
C LYS A 155 16.09 1.20 6.30
N LYS A 156 17.38 1.16 6.61
CA LYS A 156 18.34 2.19 6.18
C LYS A 156 18.43 2.29 4.66
N LEU A 157 18.53 1.16 3.96
CA LEU A 157 18.64 1.13 2.50
C LEU A 157 17.37 1.63 1.80
N ILE A 158 16.18 1.29 2.27
CA ILE A 158 14.94 1.80 1.68
C ILE A 158 14.68 3.28 2.01
N SER A 159 15.28 3.80 3.09
CA SER A 159 15.17 5.21 3.48
C SER A 159 16.22 6.10 2.78
N SER A 160 17.33 5.52 2.31
CA SER A 160 18.35 6.25 1.56
C SER A 160 17.84 6.59 0.15
N GLU A 161 17.97 7.86 -0.24
CA GLU A 161 17.73 8.25 -1.64
C GLU A 161 18.73 7.49 -2.54
N THR A 162 18.23 6.84 -3.57
CA THR A 162 19.10 6.18 -4.58
C THR A 162 19.80 7.26 -5.38
N THR A 163 21.05 7.52 -5.07
CA THR A 163 21.97 8.24 -5.98
C THR A 163 22.23 7.31 -7.16
N THR A 164 21.35 7.28 -8.12
CA THR A 164 21.70 6.83 -9.47
C THR A 164 22.53 7.94 -10.08
N THR A 165 23.82 7.71 -10.23
CA THR A 165 24.71 8.49 -11.10
C THR A 165 24.17 8.41 -12.53
N SER A 166 23.33 9.35 -12.87
CA SER A 166 23.05 9.74 -14.23
C SER A 166 23.58 11.15 -14.38
N THR A 167 24.63 11.30 -15.18
CA THR A 167 25.17 12.57 -15.62
C THR A 167 24.09 13.38 -16.35
N ALA A 168 23.47 14.29 -15.64
CA ALA A 168 22.65 15.35 -16.21
C ALA A 168 22.91 16.63 -15.41
N LYS A 169 23.32 17.64 -16.15
CA LYS A 169 23.58 19.05 -15.90
C LYS A 169 22.81 19.65 -14.70
N PRO A 170 23.45 20.50 -13.86
CA PRO A 170 22.78 21.10 -12.71
C PRO A 170 21.71 22.10 -13.16
N THR A 171 20.46 21.73 -12.96
CA THR A 171 19.33 22.64 -13.01
C THR A 171 19.04 23.18 -11.60
N ALA A 172 18.67 24.44 -11.52
CA ALA A 172 18.48 25.27 -10.34
C ALA A 172 17.80 24.57 -9.16
N LYS A 173 18.20 24.94 -7.92
CA LYS A 173 17.51 24.58 -6.66
C LYS A 173 16.01 24.76 -6.78
N VAL A 174 15.27 23.66 -6.96
CA VAL A 174 13.80 23.72 -6.84
C VAL A 174 13.49 23.75 -5.35
N ASP A 175 12.99 24.87 -4.88
CA ASP A 175 12.49 25.01 -3.52
C ASP A 175 11.35 24.01 -3.28
N LYS A 176 11.58 23.04 -2.41
CA LYS A 176 10.66 21.94 -2.11
C LYS A 176 9.56 22.39 -1.16
N TYR A 177 8.44 22.85 -1.71
CA TYR A 177 7.25 23.22 -0.95
C TYR A 177 6.12 22.20 -1.11
N TYR A 178 5.46 21.87 -0.02
CA TYR A 178 4.15 21.23 0.00
C TYR A 178 3.07 22.28 -0.29
N ARG A 179 2.25 22.04 -1.30
CA ARG A 179 1.19 22.95 -1.73
C ARG A 179 -0.18 22.38 -1.41
N VAL A 180 -1.04 23.19 -0.81
CA VAL A 180 -2.42 22.81 -0.49
C VAL A 180 -3.34 23.37 -1.58
N ARG A 181 -3.96 22.48 -2.35
CA ARG A 181 -4.81 22.79 -3.51
C ARG A 181 -6.01 21.84 -3.59
N LYS A 182 -7.04 22.19 -4.37
CA LYS A 182 -8.11 21.22 -4.72
C LYS A 182 -7.61 20.12 -5.63
N THR A 183 -6.85 20.46 -6.66
CA THR A 183 -6.12 19.54 -7.53
C THR A 183 -4.77 20.13 -7.90
N TRP A 184 -3.79 19.32 -8.29
CA TRP A 184 -2.47 19.82 -8.68
C TRP A 184 -2.54 20.82 -9.84
N LYS A 185 -3.34 20.49 -10.85
CA LYS A 185 -3.50 21.33 -12.06
C LYS A 185 -4.19 22.67 -11.79
N ASN A 186 -5.01 22.76 -10.73
CA ASN A 186 -5.70 24.00 -10.37
C ASN A 186 -4.85 24.85 -9.42
N SER A 187 -3.86 25.55 -9.99
CA SER A 187 -2.97 26.45 -9.22
C SER A 187 -3.72 27.62 -8.56
N LYS A 188 -4.83 28.07 -9.13
CA LYS A 188 -5.69 29.15 -8.56
C LYS A 188 -6.38 28.72 -7.27
N SER A 189 -6.53 27.41 -7.03
CA SER A 189 -7.09 26.89 -5.78
C SER A 189 -6.08 26.80 -4.63
N GLN A 190 -4.82 27.21 -4.84
CA GLN A 190 -3.81 27.10 -3.80
C GLN A 190 -4.09 28.01 -2.61
N ILE A 191 -4.20 27.40 -1.42
CA ILE A 191 -4.40 28.11 -0.16
C ILE A 191 -3.12 28.23 0.67
N GLY A 192 -2.04 27.55 0.27
CA GLY A 192 -0.75 27.68 0.93
C GLY A 192 0.36 26.84 0.28
N ALA A 193 1.61 27.21 0.63
CA ALA A 193 2.82 26.46 0.31
C ALA A 193 3.73 26.42 1.54
N TYR A 194 4.16 25.23 1.95
CA TYR A 194 4.82 24.99 3.24
C TYR A 194 6.08 24.17 3.04
N LYS A 195 7.16 24.50 3.75
CA LYS A 195 8.39 23.68 3.80
C LYS A 195 8.19 22.39 4.61
N SER A 196 7.26 22.40 5.57
CA SER A 196 6.93 21.24 6.41
C SER A 196 5.61 20.61 5.98
N LEU A 197 5.61 19.26 5.84
CA LEU A 197 4.40 18.48 5.57
C LEU A 197 3.35 18.64 6.68
N GLU A 198 3.78 18.70 7.94
CA GLU A 198 2.88 18.84 9.08
C GLU A 198 2.14 20.19 9.05
N ASN A 199 2.85 21.26 8.69
CA ASN A 199 2.21 22.57 8.54
C ASN A 199 1.24 22.61 7.35
N ALA A 200 1.58 21.92 6.27
CA ALA A 200 0.69 21.77 5.11
C ALA A 200 -0.58 20.96 5.46
N LYS A 201 -0.45 19.89 6.26
CA LYS A 201 -1.59 19.10 6.75
C LYS A 201 -2.51 19.91 7.64
N LYS A 202 -1.96 20.70 8.58
CA LYS A 202 -2.72 21.59 9.46
C LYS A 202 -3.53 22.64 8.68
N ALA A 203 -3.00 23.10 7.57
CA ALA A 203 -3.68 24.07 6.69
C ALA A 203 -4.64 23.42 5.68
N CYS A 204 -4.63 22.10 5.56
CA CYS A 204 -5.46 21.38 4.58
C CYS A 204 -6.92 21.36 5.02
N LYS A 205 -7.80 21.91 4.19
CA LYS A 205 -9.25 21.97 4.43
C LYS A 205 -9.98 20.85 3.70
N ALA A 206 -11.23 20.60 4.09
CA ALA A 206 -12.12 19.67 3.40
C ALA A 206 -12.22 19.99 1.89
N GLY A 207 -12.08 18.99 1.06
CA GLY A 207 -12.03 19.11 -0.40
C GLY A 207 -10.69 19.57 -0.97
N TYR A 208 -9.64 19.65 -0.14
CA TYR A 208 -8.28 19.99 -0.55
C TYR A 208 -7.35 18.82 -0.32
N SER A 209 -6.23 18.83 -1.04
CA SER A 209 -5.12 17.91 -0.87
C SER A 209 -3.81 18.66 -0.71
N VAL A 210 -2.89 18.06 0.05
CA VAL A 210 -1.50 18.49 0.11
C VAL A 210 -0.76 17.78 -1.01
N PHE A 211 -0.10 18.54 -1.86
CA PHE A 211 0.76 18.04 -2.93
C PHE A 211 2.22 18.32 -2.60
N ASP A 212 3.09 17.37 -2.90
CA ASP A 212 4.52 17.61 -2.87
C ASP A 212 4.98 18.49 -4.06
N TRP A 213 6.26 18.79 -4.12
CA TRP A 213 6.86 19.62 -5.20
C TRP A 213 6.81 18.96 -6.58
N ASN A 214 6.56 17.65 -6.67
CA ASN A 214 6.37 16.91 -7.92
C ASN A 214 4.90 16.83 -8.35
N GLY A 215 4.00 17.41 -7.56
CA GLY A 215 2.57 17.39 -7.85
C GLY A 215 1.84 16.14 -7.38
N LYS A 216 2.49 15.33 -6.54
CA LYS A 216 1.87 14.14 -5.97
C LYS A 216 1.06 14.52 -4.73
N ALA A 217 -0.20 14.07 -4.65
CA ALA A 217 -1.00 14.19 -3.44
C ALA A 217 -0.40 13.30 -2.34
N VAL A 218 0.00 13.93 -1.22
CA VAL A 218 0.61 13.26 -0.06
C VAL A 218 -0.31 13.24 1.17
N TYR A 219 -1.37 14.04 1.13
CA TYR A 219 -2.42 14.08 2.16
C TYR A 219 -3.68 14.70 1.56
N SER A 220 -4.85 14.24 1.99
CA SER A 220 -6.14 14.80 1.56
C SER A 220 -7.12 14.82 2.72
N VAL A 221 -7.90 15.91 2.80
CA VAL A 221 -9.07 15.97 3.65
C VAL A 221 -10.28 15.83 2.75
N THR A 222 -10.92 14.65 2.77
CA THR A 222 -12.16 14.44 2.02
C THR A 222 -13.24 15.35 2.55
N ALA A 223 -13.93 16.06 1.66
CA ALA A 223 -15.14 16.77 2.06
C ALA A 223 -16.19 15.70 2.48
N LYS A 224 -16.81 15.91 3.63
CA LYS A 224 -17.94 15.08 4.04
C LYS A 224 -19.01 15.19 2.95
N LYS A 225 -19.50 14.04 2.45
CA LYS A 225 -20.56 14.04 1.44
C LYS A 225 -21.80 14.75 1.99
N SER A 226 -22.52 15.46 1.15
CA SER A 226 -23.78 16.05 1.59
C SER A 226 -24.83 14.96 1.91
N VAL A 227 -25.77 15.26 2.77
CA VAL A 227 -26.87 14.35 3.12
C VAL A 227 -27.62 13.85 1.87
N VAL A 228 -27.78 14.72 0.86
CA VAL A 228 -28.43 14.36 -0.42
C VAL A 228 -27.57 13.35 -1.22
N GLN A 229 -26.26 13.51 -1.23
CA GLN A 229 -25.37 12.54 -1.89
C GLN A 229 -25.43 11.16 -1.18
N VAL A 230 -25.38 11.18 0.16
CA VAL A 230 -25.49 9.95 0.96
C VAL A 230 -26.88 9.30 0.77
N ALA A 231 -27.94 10.09 0.69
CA ALA A 231 -29.29 9.58 0.42
C ALA A 231 -29.37 8.85 -0.94
N LYS A 232 -28.72 9.36 -1.98
CA LYS A 232 -28.63 8.66 -3.29
C LYS A 232 -27.87 7.34 -3.18
N GLU A 233 -26.78 7.29 -2.41
CA GLU A 233 -26.02 6.06 -2.15
C GLU A 233 -26.84 5.05 -1.35
N VAL A 234 -27.68 5.52 -0.41
CA VAL A 234 -28.63 4.67 0.33
C VAL A 234 -29.65 4.05 -0.64
N ILE A 235 -30.19 4.83 -1.56
CA ILE A 235 -31.12 4.35 -2.60
C ILE A 235 -30.44 3.30 -3.48
N ASN A 236 -29.16 3.47 -3.81
CA ASN A 236 -28.35 2.53 -4.57
C ASN A 236 -27.92 1.28 -3.76
N GLY A 237 -28.30 1.16 -2.48
CA GLY A 237 -27.98 0.01 -1.64
C GLY A 237 -26.56 -0.01 -1.05
N GLU A 238 -25.77 1.06 -1.22
CA GLU A 238 -24.37 1.11 -0.79
C GLU A 238 -24.19 1.13 0.74
N TRP A 239 -25.23 1.44 1.49
CA TRP A 239 -25.23 1.60 2.96
C TRP A 239 -25.90 0.45 3.73
N GLY A 240 -26.28 -0.65 3.06
CA GLY A 240 -26.99 -1.77 3.68
C GLY A 240 -28.45 -1.44 4.01
N ASN A 241 -29.08 -2.23 4.90
CA ASN A 241 -30.50 -2.11 5.26
C ASN A 241 -30.73 -2.15 6.78
N GLY A 242 -31.88 -1.63 7.22
CA GLY A 242 -32.32 -1.70 8.61
C GLY A 242 -31.32 -1.13 9.62
N GLN A 243 -31.00 -1.87 10.68
CA GLN A 243 -30.08 -1.44 11.73
C GLN A 243 -28.64 -1.29 11.21
N ASP A 244 -28.17 -2.19 10.33
CA ASP A 244 -26.84 -2.10 9.72
C ASP A 244 -26.62 -0.74 8.99
N ARG A 245 -27.63 -0.27 8.24
CA ARG A 245 -27.61 1.05 7.61
C ARG A 245 -27.46 2.17 8.64
N ARG A 246 -28.24 2.12 9.72
CA ARG A 246 -28.16 3.12 10.78
C ARG A 246 -26.77 3.20 11.38
N ASP A 247 -26.23 2.05 11.78
CA ASP A 247 -24.93 1.96 12.42
C ASP A 247 -23.80 2.49 11.53
N ARG A 248 -23.85 2.16 10.24
CA ARG A 248 -22.86 2.65 9.26
C ARG A 248 -22.95 4.16 9.04
N LEU A 249 -24.14 4.71 8.94
CA LEU A 249 -24.35 6.15 8.76
C LEU A 249 -23.87 6.92 9.99
N GLU A 250 -24.22 6.46 11.19
CA GLU A 250 -23.80 7.08 12.45
C GLU A 250 -22.29 6.96 12.66
N ALA A 251 -21.68 5.82 12.37
CA ALA A 251 -20.22 5.62 12.41
C ALA A 251 -19.49 6.53 11.41
N ALA A 252 -20.11 6.85 10.28
CA ALA A 252 -19.60 7.83 9.31
C ALA A 252 -19.92 9.29 9.69
N GLY A 253 -20.58 9.50 10.83
CA GLY A 253 -20.91 10.80 11.39
C GLY A 253 -22.13 11.48 10.74
N TYR A 254 -23.01 10.74 10.08
CA TYR A 254 -24.28 11.24 9.54
C TYR A 254 -25.43 11.01 10.51
N ASN A 255 -26.37 11.95 10.54
CA ASN A 255 -27.63 11.75 11.25
C ASN A 255 -28.54 10.85 10.41
N TYR A 256 -28.90 9.67 10.93
CA TYR A 256 -29.74 8.69 10.23
C TYR A 256 -31.06 9.29 9.79
N THR A 257 -31.74 10.07 10.67
CA THR A 257 -33.05 10.65 10.39
C THR A 257 -32.99 11.68 9.25
N GLU A 258 -31.94 12.51 9.22
CA GLU A 258 -31.74 13.46 8.13
C GLU A 258 -31.52 12.77 6.79
N VAL A 259 -30.70 11.71 6.78
CA VAL A 259 -30.45 10.93 5.57
C VAL A 259 -31.73 10.23 5.11
N GLN A 260 -32.48 9.60 6.02
CA GLN A 260 -33.74 8.93 5.69
C GLN A 260 -34.80 9.92 5.15
N ASN A 261 -34.89 11.09 5.71
CA ASN A 261 -35.79 12.13 5.20
C ASN A 261 -35.39 12.58 3.78
N ALA A 262 -34.10 12.69 3.51
CA ALA A 262 -33.60 12.98 2.16
C ALA A 262 -33.89 11.84 1.17
N VAL A 263 -33.74 10.56 1.58
CA VAL A 263 -34.14 9.38 0.80
C VAL A 263 -35.63 9.45 0.45
N ASN A 264 -36.48 9.67 1.44
CA ASN A 264 -37.92 9.75 1.25
C ASN A 264 -38.33 10.90 0.30
N LYS A 265 -37.60 12.00 0.32
CA LYS A 265 -37.82 13.14 -0.59
C LYS A 265 -37.37 12.84 -2.02
N LEU A 266 -36.35 12.03 -2.22
CA LEU A 266 -35.82 11.66 -3.55
C LEU A 266 -36.67 10.54 -4.22
N LEU A 267 -37.45 9.80 -3.45
CA LEU A 267 -38.29 8.71 -3.93
C LEU A 267 -39.77 9.14 -4.19
N LYS A 268 -40.13 10.37 -3.83
CA LYS A 268 -41.40 11.02 -4.17
C LYS A 268 -41.34 11.69 -5.54
#